data_0cb49e9af77e1162fae8539bf76894d5
#
_entry.id   0cb49e9af77e1162fae8539bf76894d5
#
_cell.length_a   1.000
_cell.length_b   1.000
_cell.length_c   1.000
_cell.angle_alpha   90.00
_cell.angle_beta   90.00
_cell.angle_gamma   90.00
#
_symmetry.space_group_name_H-M   'P 1'
#
loop_
_entity.id
_entity.type
_entity.pdbx_description
1 polymer ?
#
loop_
_entity_poly.entity_id
_entity_poly.type
_entity_poly.pdbx_seq_one_letter_code
_entity_poly.pdbx_strand_id
1 'polypeptide(L)'
;MRTGFEQLCLSHLPQLGLKPARKGQEEKNGVGFTFVPEPEIGEGYLWTYPINAVCSLTIYDVVFHQDMSFRYHHPAALTVAVSSPGSAEPALTKPCTNPENLVGYFLEEGTFGHTIPKNTPVRSIGIGLMPEFYEQQLPALMGQDATQVQKAACALDGTVSLPEVEGLLHQMAAYLPQAGTAGLRYEAKVFDLLAALLEWNDLTLSTPAAACISAKDQEALQSL
;
A
#
# COMPACT_ATOMS: atom_id res chain seq x y z
N MET A 1 21.44 9.27 -11.57
CA MET A 1 21.04 8.31 -10.51
C MET A 1 19.53 8.40 -10.45
N ARG A 2 18.78 7.28 -10.48
CA ARG A 2 17.34 7.30 -10.32
C ARG A 2 17.00 7.64 -8.87
N THR A 3 15.93 8.39 -8.64
CA THR A 3 15.44 8.68 -7.29
C THR A 3 14.87 7.41 -6.64
N GLY A 4 14.77 7.36 -5.31
CA GLY A 4 14.14 6.22 -4.61
C GLY A 4 12.71 5.94 -5.11
N PHE A 5 11.95 7.00 -5.40
CA PHE A 5 10.63 6.90 -6.03
C PHE A 5 10.66 6.19 -7.40
N GLU A 6 11.58 6.59 -8.29
CA GLU A 6 11.70 5.95 -9.61
C GLU A 6 12.09 4.48 -9.50
N GLN A 7 12.92 4.14 -8.54
CA GLN A 7 13.31 2.75 -8.28
C GLN A 7 12.15 1.91 -7.73
N LEU A 8 11.41 2.44 -6.77
CA LEU A 8 10.30 1.73 -6.14
C LEU A 8 9.08 1.63 -7.06
N CYS A 9 8.66 2.73 -7.65
CA CYS A 9 7.36 2.82 -8.31
C CYS A 9 7.42 2.62 -9.83
N LEU A 10 8.55 2.89 -10.49
CA LEU A 10 8.59 2.93 -11.94
C LEU A 10 9.46 1.86 -12.59
N SER A 11 10.36 1.22 -11.85
CA SER A 11 11.38 0.33 -12.45
C SER A 11 10.80 -0.96 -13.04
N HIS A 12 9.66 -1.45 -12.55
CA HIS A 12 9.00 -2.68 -13.01
C HIS A 12 7.98 -2.45 -14.13
N LEU A 13 7.52 -1.22 -14.33
CA LEU A 13 6.43 -0.91 -15.27
C LEU A 13 6.70 -1.35 -16.73
N PRO A 14 7.91 -1.20 -17.29
CA PRO A 14 8.17 -1.68 -18.64
C PRO A 14 8.01 -3.19 -18.81
N GLN A 15 8.29 -3.99 -17.75
CA GLN A 15 8.12 -5.44 -17.78
C GLN A 15 6.65 -5.85 -17.76
N LEU A 16 5.79 -5.00 -17.18
CA LEU A 16 4.33 -5.15 -17.19
C LEU A 16 3.68 -4.58 -18.46
N GLY A 17 4.47 -4.09 -19.42
CA GLY A 17 3.94 -3.46 -20.63
C GLY A 17 3.17 -2.16 -20.35
N LEU A 18 3.38 -1.54 -19.20
CA LEU A 18 2.76 -0.29 -18.81
C LEU A 18 3.54 0.89 -19.41
N LYS A 19 2.86 1.74 -20.17
CA LYS A 19 3.41 2.91 -20.82
C LYS A 19 2.78 4.19 -20.27
N PRO A 20 3.52 5.31 -20.25
CA PRO A 20 2.91 6.60 -19.89
C PRO A 20 1.65 6.87 -20.72
N ALA A 21 0.58 7.27 -20.05
CA ALA A 21 -0.65 7.68 -20.72
C ALA A 21 -0.39 8.87 -21.66
N ARG A 22 -1.09 8.88 -22.79
CA ARG A 22 -0.98 10.01 -23.74
C ARG A 22 -1.67 11.25 -23.15
N LYS A 23 -1.15 12.42 -23.54
CA LYS A 23 -1.77 13.71 -23.17
C LYS A 23 -3.27 13.71 -23.51
N GLY A 24 -4.13 13.93 -22.51
CA GLY A 24 -5.58 13.80 -22.64
C GLY A 24 -6.19 12.52 -22.06
N GLN A 25 -5.37 11.52 -21.68
CA GLN A 25 -5.76 10.35 -20.90
C GLN A 25 -5.36 10.50 -19.41
N GLU A 26 -4.83 11.65 -19.04
CA GLU A 26 -4.42 11.97 -17.67
C GLU A 26 -5.67 12.33 -16.85
N GLU A 27 -6.21 11.38 -16.12
CA GLU A 27 -7.51 11.53 -15.44
C GLU A 27 -7.44 12.32 -14.13
N LYS A 28 -6.26 12.60 -13.57
CA LYS A 28 -6.13 13.24 -12.24
C LYS A 28 -5.55 14.66 -12.29
N ASN A 29 -6.25 15.57 -12.95
CA ASN A 29 -5.94 17.03 -12.94
C ASN A 29 -4.47 17.38 -13.25
N GLY A 30 -3.77 16.59 -14.05
CA GLY A 30 -2.37 16.82 -14.40
C GLY A 30 -1.38 16.66 -13.25
N VAL A 31 -1.77 15.97 -12.18
CA VAL A 31 -0.93 15.69 -11.01
C VAL A 31 -0.55 14.20 -11.01
N GLY A 32 0.73 13.91 -10.78
CA GLY A 32 1.24 12.54 -10.79
C GLY A 32 1.49 11.99 -12.20
N PHE A 33 1.68 10.69 -12.27
CA PHE A 33 2.02 9.96 -13.49
C PHE A 33 1.02 8.83 -13.69
N THR A 34 0.37 8.80 -14.84
CA THR A 34 -0.54 7.74 -15.24
C THR A 34 0.14 6.83 -16.26
N PHE A 35 0.01 5.53 -16.05
CA PHE A 35 0.51 4.50 -16.96
C PHE A 35 -0.66 3.59 -17.33
N VAL A 36 -0.69 3.18 -18.59
CA VAL A 36 -1.73 2.28 -19.11
C VAL A 36 -1.08 1.10 -19.82
N PRO A 37 -1.68 -0.09 -19.78
CA PRO A 37 -1.20 -1.21 -20.59
C PRO A 37 -1.48 -0.97 -22.07
N GLU A 38 -0.73 -1.64 -22.95
CA GLU A 38 -1.14 -1.75 -24.33
C GLU A 38 -2.47 -2.53 -24.42
N PRO A 39 -3.39 -2.18 -25.34
CA PRO A 39 -4.73 -2.80 -25.41
C PRO A 39 -4.70 -4.31 -25.56
N GLU A 40 -3.68 -4.86 -26.21
CA GLU A 40 -3.47 -6.29 -26.41
C GLU A 40 -2.99 -7.00 -25.14
N ILE A 41 -2.39 -6.25 -24.21
CA ILE A 41 -1.82 -6.76 -22.96
C ILE A 41 -2.81 -6.68 -21.82
N GLY A 42 -3.63 -5.63 -21.78
CA GLY A 42 -4.55 -5.42 -20.65
C GLY A 42 -5.37 -4.15 -20.76
N GLU A 43 -6.12 -3.87 -19.72
CA GLU A 43 -6.96 -2.69 -19.57
C GLU A 43 -6.81 -2.07 -18.17
N GLY A 44 -7.24 -0.82 -18.02
CA GLY A 44 -7.13 -0.10 -16.75
C GLY A 44 -5.91 0.82 -16.70
N TYR A 45 -5.45 1.12 -15.50
CA TYR A 45 -4.35 2.07 -15.29
C TYR A 45 -3.58 1.81 -13.99
N LEU A 46 -2.37 2.35 -13.95
CA LEU A 46 -1.61 2.63 -12.75
C LEU A 46 -1.42 4.14 -12.67
N TRP A 47 -1.74 4.71 -11.52
CA TRP A 47 -1.43 6.11 -11.25
C TRP A 47 -0.53 6.19 -10.02
N THR A 48 0.51 7.04 -10.08
CA THR A 48 1.41 7.24 -8.95
C THR A 48 1.80 8.69 -8.80
N TYR A 49 1.93 9.14 -7.57
CA TYR A 49 2.30 10.51 -7.21
C TYR A 49 3.42 10.51 -6.17
N PRO A 50 4.59 11.09 -6.47
CA PRO A 50 5.60 11.36 -5.46
C PRO A 50 5.11 12.52 -4.57
N ILE A 51 4.69 12.21 -3.36
CA ILE A 51 4.23 13.20 -2.38
C ILE A 51 5.40 14.12 -2.02
N ASN A 52 6.54 13.50 -1.77
CA ASN A 52 7.84 14.13 -1.59
C ASN A 52 8.96 13.17 -2.04
N ALA A 53 10.22 13.44 -1.71
CA ALA A 53 11.36 12.63 -2.13
C ALA A 53 11.36 11.20 -1.54
N VAL A 54 10.65 10.97 -0.44
CA VAL A 54 10.70 9.75 0.38
C VAL A 54 9.33 9.11 0.64
N CYS A 55 8.28 9.67 0.06
CA CYS A 55 6.92 9.17 0.20
C CYS A 55 6.16 9.23 -1.13
N SER A 56 5.41 8.19 -1.45
CA SER A 56 4.60 8.10 -2.66
C SER A 56 3.21 7.53 -2.38
N LEU A 57 2.24 7.92 -3.22
CA LEU A 57 0.92 7.31 -3.31
C LEU A 57 0.83 6.59 -4.65
N THR A 58 0.35 5.35 -4.65
CA THR A 58 0.17 4.56 -5.86
C THR A 58 -1.21 3.92 -5.87
N ILE A 59 -1.86 3.97 -7.03
CA ILE A 59 -3.17 3.35 -7.28
C ILE A 59 -3.02 2.41 -8.46
N TYR A 60 -3.37 1.16 -8.25
CA TYR A 60 -3.53 0.16 -9.30
C TYR A 60 -5.01 -0.10 -9.55
N ASP A 61 -5.42 -0.09 -10.78
CA ASP A 61 -6.70 -0.60 -11.27
C ASP A 61 -6.46 -1.15 -12.67
N VAL A 62 -5.88 -2.34 -12.76
CA VAL A 62 -5.44 -2.95 -14.01
C VAL A 62 -5.81 -4.43 -14.05
N VAL A 63 -6.17 -4.91 -15.23
CA VAL A 63 -6.37 -6.33 -15.54
C VAL A 63 -5.52 -6.69 -16.75
N PHE A 64 -4.71 -7.74 -16.64
CA PHE A 64 -3.89 -8.22 -17.74
C PHE A 64 -4.58 -9.40 -18.45
N HIS A 65 -4.55 -9.42 -19.79
CA HIS A 65 -5.13 -10.48 -20.62
C HIS A 65 -4.21 -11.70 -20.75
N GLN A 66 -3.02 -11.64 -20.21
CA GLN A 66 -2.01 -12.72 -20.18
C GLN A 66 -1.29 -12.71 -18.84
N ASP A 67 -0.59 -13.81 -18.53
CA ASP A 67 0.25 -13.86 -17.35
C ASP A 67 1.40 -12.84 -17.47
N MET A 68 1.54 -11.97 -16.49
CA MET A 68 2.57 -10.94 -16.47
C MET A 68 3.56 -11.22 -15.35
N SER A 69 4.81 -11.43 -15.72
CA SER A 69 5.90 -11.62 -14.75
C SER A 69 6.84 -10.43 -14.78
N PHE A 70 7.23 -9.99 -13.59
CA PHE A 70 8.23 -8.93 -13.47
C PHE A 70 9.25 -9.26 -12.38
N ARG A 71 10.42 -8.70 -12.53
CA ARG A 71 11.50 -8.79 -11.55
C ARG A 71 12.31 -7.52 -11.57
N TYR A 72 12.47 -6.87 -10.43
CA TYR A 72 13.22 -5.62 -10.34
C TYR A 72 13.98 -5.52 -9.02
N HIS A 73 15.03 -4.72 -9.04
CA HIS A 73 15.74 -4.34 -7.82
C HIS A 73 15.07 -3.10 -7.23
N HIS A 74 14.74 -3.15 -5.96
CA HIS A 74 14.07 -2.07 -5.23
C HIS A 74 14.90 -1.66 -4.01
N PRO A 75 14.81 -0.39 -3.59
CA PRO A 75 15.33 0.07 -2.31
C PRO A 75 14.49 -0.53 -1.17
N ALA A 76 15.00 -0.43 0.06
CA ALA A 76 14.17 -0.70 1.22
C ALA A 76 12.94 0.23 1.22
N ALA A 77 11.79 -0.30 1.59
CA ALA A 77 10.55 0.48 1.65
C ALA A 77 9.54 -0.16 2.61
N LEU A 78 8.76 0.68 3.26
CA LEU A 78 7.58 0.30 4.01
C LEU A 78 6.33 0.66 3.21
N THR A 79 5.40 -0.27 3.07
CA THR A 79 4.15 -0.04 2.35
C THR A 79 2.97 -0.28 3.27
N VAL A 80 1.95 0.58 3.16
CA VAL A 80 0.60 0.36 3.71
C VAL A 80 -0.38 0.52 2.57
N ALA A 81 -1.19 -0.50 2.35
CA ALA A 81 -2.12 -0.52 1.22
C ALA A 81 -3.43 -1.20 1.57
N VAL A 82 -4.50 -0.77 0.90
CA VAL A 82 -5.76 -1.48 0.82
C VAL A 82 -5.91 -2.08 -0.57
N SER A 83 -6.30 -3.34 -0.65
CA SER A 83 -6.54 -4.03 -1.92
C SER A 83 -7.92 -4.67 -1.97
N SER A 84 -8.53 -4.68 -3.15
CA SER A 84 -9.84 -5.31 -3.35
C SER A 84 -9.74 -6.83 -3.27
N PRO A 85 -10.81 -7.52 -2.85
CA PRO A 85 -10.87 -8.98 -2.82
C PRO A 85 -10.55 -9.58 -4.19
N GLY A 86 -9.76 -10.65 -4.21
CA GLY A 86 -9.33 -11.31 -5.44
C GLY A 86 -8.28 -10.56 -6.24
N SER A 87 -7.76 -9.45 -5.71
CA SER A 87 -6.60 -8.76 -6.29
C SER A 87 -5.34 -9.61 -6.16
N ALA A 88 -4.51 -9.57 -7.20
CA ALA A 88 -3.19 -10.21 -7.20
C ALA A 88 -2.19 -9.37 -6.39
N GLU A 89 -2.45 -9.19 -5.09
CA GLU A 89 -1.55 -8.46 -4.19
C GLU A 89 -0.47 -9.41 -3.66
N PRO A 90 0.82 -9.15 -3.97
CA PRO A 90 1.92 -10.03 -3.56
C PRO A 90 2.08 -10.20 -2.05
N ALA A 91 1.63 -9.22 -1.27
CA ALA A 91 1.72 -9.25 0.19
C ALA A 91 0.66 -10.15 0.84
N LEU A 92 -0.40 -10.52 0.11
CA LEU A 92 -1.45 -11.38 0.63
C LEU A 92 -1.00 -12.85 0.60
N THR A 93 -0.50 -13.32 1.72
CA THR A 93 -0.08 -14.73 1.89
C THR A 93 -1.23 -15.64 2.32
N LYS A 94 -2.38 -15.09 2.72
CA LYS A 94 -3.56 -15.81 3.20
C LYS A 94 -4.82 -15.37 2.45
N PRO A 95 -5.78 -16.27 2.21
CA PRO A 95 -7.10 -15.88 1.74
C PRO A 95 -7.74 -14.91 2.73
N CYS A 96 -8.12 -13.74 2.26
CA CYS A 96 -8.75 -12.75 3.10
C CYS A 96 -10.27 -12.81 2.97
N THR A 97 -10.97 -12.72 4.10
CA THR A 97 -12.44 -12.75 4.17
C THR A 97 -13.05 -11.36 4.29
N ASN A 98 -12.23 -10.34 4.49
CA ASN A 98 -12.69 -8.95 4.58
C ASN A 98 -13.07 -8.42 3.19
N PRO A 99 -14.03 -7.48 3.12
CA PRO A 99 -14.41 -6.82 1.87
C PRO A 99 -13.27 -6.01 1.25
N GLU A 100 -12.30 -5.64 2.06
CA GLU A 100 -11.04 -5.00 1.65
C GLU A 100 -9.90 -5.57 2.49
N ASN A 101 -8.74 -5.70 1.89
CA ASN A 101 -7.57 -6.27 2.53
C ASN A 101 -6.60 -5.15 2.86
N LEU A 102 -6.60 -4.71 4.12
CA LEU A 102 -5.60 -3.78 4.61
C LEU A 102 -4.32 -4.55 4.92
N VAL A 103 -3.24 -4.23 4.21
CA VAL A 103 -1.95 -4.90 4.34
C VAL A 103 -0.84 -3.89 4.56
N GLY A 104 0.13 -4.30 5.35
CA GLY A 104 1.38 -3.58 5.49
C GLY A 104 2.55 -4.54 5.36
N TYR A 105 3.60 -4.11 4.70
CA TYR A 105 4.79 -4.92 4.54
C TYR A 105 6.04 -4.08 4.41
N PHE A 106 7.12 -4.65 4.87
CA PHE A 106 8.44 -4.09 4.75
C PHE A 106 9.24 -4.90 3.71
N LEU A 107 9.80 -4.18 2.75
CA LEU A 107 10.74 -4.74 1.79
C LEU A 107 12.15 -4.29 2.18
N GLU A 108 13.02 -5.24 2.47
CA GLU A 108 14.46 -4.95 2.54
C GLU A 108 14.99 -4.66 1.14
N GLU A 109 16.05 -3.87 1.02
CA GLU A 109 16.69 -3.63 -0.28
C GLU A 109 17.05 -4.97 -0.93
N GLY A 110 16.61 -5.16 -2.18
CA GLY A 110 16.82 -6.44 -2.84
C GLY A 110 16.14 -6.57 -4.18
N THR A 111 15.97 -7.80 -4.60
CA THR A 111 15.25 -8.14 -5.83
C THR A 111 13.91 -8.77 -5.50
N PHE A 112 12.85 -8.13 -5.94
CA PHE A 112 11.49 -8.62 -5.86
C PHE A 112 11.03 -9.13 -7.23
N GLY A 113 10.30 -10.24 -7.26
CA GLY A 113 9.69 -10.76 -8.46
C GLY A 113 8.34 -11.39 -8.17
N HIS A 114 7.40 -11.16 -9.05
CA HIS A 114 6.04 -11.68 -8.92
C HIS A 114 5.43 -11.99 -10.29
N THR A 115 4.46 -12.90 -10.31
CA THR A 115 3.67 -13.20 -11.50
C THR A 115 2.20 -12.90 -11.22
N ILE A 116 1.62 -12.02 -12.01
CA ILE A 116 0.20 -11.68 -11.99
C ILE A 116 -0.48 -12.61 -12.98
N PRO A 117 -1.40 -13.50 -12.54
CA PRO A 117 -2.12 -14.37 -13.44
C PRO A 117 -3.05 -13.58 -14.38
N LYS A 118 -3.22 -14.07 -15.59
CA LYS A 118 -4.16 -13.47 -16.57
C LYS A 118 -5.56 -13.32 -15.99
N ASN A 119 -6.23 -12.26 -16.39
CA ASN A 119 -7.62 -11.94 -15.99
C ASN A 119 -7.82 -11.80 -14.47
N THR A 120 -6.73 -11.70 -13.71
CA THR A 120 -6.81 -11.39 -12.29
C THR A 120 -6.66 -9.88 -12.11
N PRO A 121 -7.62 -9.19 -11.49
CA PRO A 121 -7.51 -7.76 -11.26
C PRO A 121 -6.36 -7.45 -10.29
N VAL A 122 -5.66 -6.37 -10.53
CA VAL A 122 -4.76 -5.75 -9.56
C VAL A 122 -5.39 -4.41 -9.18
N ARG A 123 -6.02 -4.37 -8.01
CA ARG A 123 -6.72 -3.19 -7.50
C ARG A 123 -6.25 -2.90 -6.10
N SER A 124 -5.45 -1.86 -5.97
CA SER A 124 -4.94 -1.44 -4.68
C SER A 124 -4.68 0.07 -4.63
N ILE A 125 -4.73 0.60 -3.42
CA ILE A 125 -4.37 1.97 -3.10
C ILE A 125 -3.36 1.88 -1.97
N GLY A 126 -2.16 2.40 -2.15
CA GLY A 126 -1.12 2.29 -1.14
C GLY A 126 -0.17 3.47 -1.09
N ILE A 127 0.39 3.68 0.09
CA ILE A 127 1.51 4.58 0.31
C ILE A 127 2.80 3.76 0.42
N GLY A 128 3.86 4.27 -0.20
CA GLY A 128 5.21 3.74 -0.07
C GLY A 128 6.09 4.75 0.66
N LEU A 129 6.77 4.32 1.71
CA LEU A 129 7.63 5.12 2.56
C LEU A 129 9.07 4.61 2.47
N MET A 130 10.02 5.49 2.17
CA MET A 130 11.44 5.18 2.19
C MET A 130 12.01 5.22 3.62
N PRO A 131 13.15 4.56 3.89
CA PRO A 131 13.78 4.58 5.20
C PRO A 131 14.00 5.98 5.77
N GLU A 132 14.41 6.93 4.94
CA GLU A 132 14.63 8.31 5.36
C GLU A 132 13.37 8.96 5.94
N PHE A 133 12.18 8.53 5.52
CA PHE A 133 10.93 9.02 6.07
C PHE A 133 10.68 8.49 7.48
N TYR A 134 10.66 7.16 7.65
CA TYR A 134 10.27 6.55 8.93
C TYR A 134 11.43 6.42 9.92
N GLU A 135 12.69 6.46 9.48
CA GLU A 135 13.87 6.41 10.35
C GLU A 135 14.41 7.79 10.76
N GLN A 136 14.16 8.83 9.96
CA GLN A 136 14.73 10.16 10.19
C GLN A 136 13.66 11.24 10.36
N GLN A 137 12.76 11.39 9.38
CA GLN A 137 11.79 12.49 9.41
C GLN A 137 10.72 12.27 10.49
N LEU A 138 10.12 11.08 10.54
CA LEU A 138 9.06 10.79 11.48
C LEU A 138 9.54 10.84 12.96
N PRO A 139 10.67 10.23 13.35
CA PRO A 139 11.20 10.36 14.69
C PRO A 139 11.54 11.80 15.08
N ALA A 140 12.07 12.59 14.15
CA ALA A 140 12.37 13.99 14.40
C ALA A 140 11.12 14.84 14.67
N LEU A 141 10.00 14.50 14.08
CA LEU A 141 8.72 15.21 14.26
C LEU A 141 7.94 14.74 15.50
N MET A 142 7.94 13.44 15.75
CA MET A 142 7.05 12.81 16.74
C MET A 142 7.81 12.37 18.01
N GLY A 143 9.13 12.37 18.00
CA GLY A 143 9.94 11.85 19.12
C GLY A 143 9.78 10.36 19.35
N GLN A 144 9.21 9.64 18.38
CA GLN A 144 8.92 8.21 18.45
C GLN A 144 9.99 7.37 17.76
N ASP A 145 10.13 6.13 18.20
CA ASP A 145 11.02 5.15 17.59
C ASP A 145 10.46 4.70 16.23
N ALA A 146 11.27 4.81 15.19
CA ALA A 146 10.98 4.34 13.84
C ALA A 146 10.48 2.89 13.79
N THR A 147 10.94 2.04 14.69
CA THR A 147 10.55 0.64 14.78
C THR A 147 9.07 0.44 15.08
N GLN A 148 8.40 1.40 15.73
CA GLN A 148 6.97 1.30 16.04
C GLN A 148 6.12 1.38 14.78
N VAL A 149 6.43 2.29 13.86
CA VAL A 149 5.72 2.42 12.59
C VAL A 149 5.88 1.15 11.75
N GLN A 150 7.10 0.62 11.67
CA GLN A 150 7.37 -0.59 10.94
C GLN A 150 6.64 -1.80 11.53
N LYS A 151 6.63 -1.96 12.86
CA LYS A 151 5.88 -3.01 13.55
C LYS A 151 4.38 -2.87 13.32
N ALA A 152 3.83 -1.67 13.48
CA ALA A 152 2.42 -1.39 13.27
C ALA A 152 1.99 -1.74 11.83
N ALA A 153 2.76 -1.31 10.83
CA ALA A 153 2.47 -1.64 9.45
C ALA A 153 2.56 -3.16 9.20
N CYS A 154 3.63 -3.82 9.63
CA CYS A 154 3.80 -5.27 9.42
C CYS A 154 2.78 -6.13 10.18
N ALA A 155 2.05 -5.58 11.15
CA ALA A 155 0.93 -6.26 11.80
C ALA A 155 -0.36 -6.29 10.96
N LEU A 156 -0.42 -5.53 9.88
CA LEU A 156 -1.53 -5.51 8.92
C LEU A 156 -1.37 -6.66 7.93
N ASP A 157 -2.00 -7.78 8.18
CA ASP A 157 -1.85 -9.02 7.38
C ASP A 157 -3.04 -9.31 6.44
N GLY A 158 -3.92 -8.34 6.23
CA GLY A 158 -5.14 -8.48 5.44
C GLY A 158 -6.34 -9.00 6.25
N THR A 159 -6.14 -9.44 7.49
CA THR A 159 -7.25 -9.90 8.35
C THR A 159 -7.75 -8.78 9.29
N VAL A 160 -6.96 -7.74 9.48
CA VAL A 160 -7.30 -6.59 10.29
C VAL A 160 -8.12 -5.60 9.46
N SER A 161 -9.19 -5.07 10.02
CA SER A 161 -9.93 -3.93 9.48
C SER A 161 -9.70 -2.72 10.36
N LEU A 162 -9.22 -1.64 9.74
CA LEU A 162 -9.04 -0.33 10.34
C LEU A 162 -9.75 0.71 9.47
N PRO A 163 -11.06 0.93 9.71
CA PRO A 163 -11.88 1.80 8.84
C PRO A 163 -11.32 3.21 8.69
N GLU A 164 -10.60 3.72 9.67
CA GLU A 164 -9.97 5.03 9.60
C GLU A 164 -8.80 5.04 8.60
N VAL A 165 -7.90 4.06 8.67
CA VAL A 165 -6.76 3.92 7.75
C VAL A 165 -7.26 3.63 6.32
N GLU A 166 -8.21 2.71 6.18
CA GLU A 166 -8.85 2.38 4.90
C GLU A 166 -9.52 3.63 4.29
N GLY A 167 -10.30 4.36 5.12
CA GLY A 167 -10.97 5.59 4.72
C GLY A 167 -10.00 6.69 4.28
N LEU A 168 -8.85 6.84 4.92
CA LEU A 168 -7.82 7.81 4.53
C LEU A 168 -7.20 7.44 3.17
N LEU A 169 -6.90 6.16 2.92
CA LEU A 169 -6.40 5.69 1.63
C LEU A 169 -7.41 5.95 0.52
N HIS A 170 -8.69 5.63 0.73
CA HIS A 170 -9.76 5.94 -0.23
C HIS A 170 -9.94 7.44 -0.47
N GLN A 171 -9.87 8.26 0.57
CA GLN A 171 -9.91 9.72 0.41
C GLN A 171 -8.73 10.23 -0.42
N MET A 172 -7.53 9.68 -0.22
CA MET A 172 -6.36 10.03 -1.04
C MET A 172 -6.56 9.65 -2.50
N ALA A 173 -7.14 8.49 -2.77
CA ALA A 173 -7.42 8.03 -4.12
C ALA A 173 -8.53 8.85 -4.82
N ALA A 174 -9.58 9.21 -4.10
CA ALA A 174 -10.70 9.99 -4.62
C ALA A 174 -10.38 11.47 -4.77
N TYR A 175 -9.38 11.97 -4.05
CA TYR A 175 -9.03 13.38 -4.06
C TYR A 175 -8.40 13.81 -5.40
N LEU A 176 -8.90 14.90 -5.95
CA LEU A 176 -8.38 15.52 -7.17
C LEU A 176 -7.66 16.84 -6.79
N PRO A 177 -6.38 16.77 -6.45
CA PRO A 177 -5.66 17.93 -5.95
C PRO A 177 -5.38 18.94 -7.07
N GLN A 178 -5.32 20.21 -6.69
CA GLN A 178 -4.70 21.23 -7.53
C GLN A 178 -3.19 21.12 -7.43
N ALA A 179 -2.46 21.24 -8.53
CA ALA A 179 -1.02 21.01 -8.62
C ALA A 179 -0.20 21.76 -7.54
N GLY A 180 -0.56 23.00 -7.21
CA GLY A 180 0.18 23.81 -6.22
C GLY A 180 -0.01 23.38 -4.76
N THR A 181 -1.01 22.57 -4.43
CA THR A 181 -1.31 22.15 -3.04
C THR A 181 -1.30 20.64 -2.83
N ALA A 182 -1.12 19.88 -3.90
CA ALA A 182 -1.19 18.41 -3.89
C ALA A 182 -0.27 17.80 -2.84
N GLY A 183 1.02 18.16 -2.85
CA GLY A 183 2.02 17.64 -1.93
C GLY A 183 1.61 17.83 -0.48
N LEU A 184 1.26 19.06 -0.08
CA LEU A 184 0.85 19.37 1.29
C LEU A 184 -0.39 18.58 1.73
N ARG A 185 -1.37 18.44 0.82
CA ARG A 185 -2.61 17.72 1.12
C ARG A 185 -2.40 16.23 1.30
N TYR A 186 -1.60 15.63 0.43
CA TYR A 186 -1.27 14.20 0.55
C TYR A 186 -0.36 13.93 1.76
N GLU A 187 0.63 14.79 2.00
CA GLU A 187 1.53 14.65 3.15
C GLU A 187 0.76 14.71 4.47
N ALA A 188 -0.16 15.65 4.63
CA ALA A 188 -1.02 15.72 5.81
C ALA A 188 -1.81 14.40 6.02
N LYS A 189 -2.39 13.83 4.95
CA LYS A 189 -3.12 12.55 5.04
C LYS A 189 -2.21 11.37 5.34
N VAL A 190 -0.95 11.38 4.91
CA VAL A 190 0.03 10.35 5.31
C VAL A 190 0.30 10.42 6.80
N PHE A 191 0.45 11.62 7.38
CA PHE A 191 0.63 11.76 8.83
C PHE A 191 -0.62 11.33 9.60
N ASP A 192 -1.83 11.69 9.16
CA ASP A 192 -3.08 11.23 9.76
C ASP A 192 -3.16 9.69 9.75
N LEU A 193 -2.83 9.05 8.61
CA LEU A 193 -2.82 7.60 8.47
C LEU A 193 -1.83 6.94 9.43
N LEU A 194 -0.63 7.47 9.53
CA LEU A 194 0.39 6.92 10.42
C LEU A 194 0.03 7.12 11.89
N ALA A 195 -0.61 8.23 12.24
CA ALA A 195 -1.12 8.46 13.59
C ALA A 195 -2.17 7.41 13.95
N ALA A 196 -3.19 7.22 13.10
CA ALA A 196 -4.23 6.20 13.31
C ALA A 196 -3.65 4.78 13.43
N LEU A 197 -2.63 4.46 12.61
CA LEU A 197 -1.95 3.17 12.66
C LEU A 197 -1.18 2.96 13.97
N LEU A 198 -0.48 3.97 14.45
CA LEU A 198 0.26 3.92 15.71
C LEU A 198 -0.67 3.83 16.91
N GLU A 199 -1.75 4.61 16.94
CA GLU A 199 -2.76 4.54 17.99
C GLU A 199 -3.40 3.15 18.09
N TRP A 200 -3.72 2.55 16.94
CA TRP A 200 -4.21 1.17 16.91
C TRP A 200 -3.20 0.18 17.46
N ASN A 201 -1.92 0.29 17.08
CA ASN A 201 -0.87 -0.59 17.56
C ASN A 201 -0.67 -0.48 19.08
N ASP A 202 -0.70 0.73 19.63
CA ASP A 202 -0.59 0.97 21.07
C ASP A 202 -1.77 0.37 21.84
N LEU A 203 -2.99 0.48 21.31
CA LEU A 203 -4.18 -0.13 21.89
C LEU A 203 -4.11 -1.65 21.88
N THR A 204 -3.63 -2.25 20.79
CA THR A 204 -3.51 -3.72 20.69
C THR A 204 -2.41 -4.28 21.62
N LEU A 205 -1.31 -3.57 21.79
CA LEU A 205 -0.24 -3.95 22.70
C LEU A 205 -0.63 -3.74 24.17
N SER A 206 -1.48 -2.75 24.47
CA SER A 206 -1.93 -2.41 25.83
C SER A 206 -3.08 -3.27 26.30
N THR A 207 -3.81 -3.91 25.40
CA THR A 207 -4.85 -4.86 25.73
C THR A 207 -4.19 -6.18 26.10
N PRO A 208 -4.25 -6.64 27.38
CA PRO A 208 -3.75 -7.97 27.72
C PRO A 208 -4.45 -8.94 26.78
N ALA A 209 -3.67 -9.79 26.11
CA ALA A 209 -4.18 -10.79 25.16
C ALA A 209 -5.43 -11.40 25.79
N ALA A 210 -6.60 -11.13 25.21
CA ALA A 210 -7.85 -11.69 25.70
C ALA A 210 -7.58 -13.17 25.88
N ALA A 211 -7.69 -13.65 27.11
CA ALA A 211 -7.26 -15.00 27.48
C ALA A 211 -7.83 -15.93 26.43
N CYS A 212 -6.95 -16.55 25.63
CA CYS A 212 -7.38 -17.54 24.67
C CYS A 212 -8.23 -18.51 25.46
N ILE A 213 -9.55 -18.52 25.21
CA ILE A 213 -10.45 -19.47 25.82
C ILE A 213 -9.82 -20.82 25.46
N SER A 214 -9.29 -21.51 26.46
CA SER A 214 -8.63 -22.77 26.22
C SER A 214 -9.63 -23.74 25.60
N ALA A 215 -9.16 -24.73 24.82
CA ALA A 215 -10.05 -25.76 24.28
C ALA A 215 -10.92 -26.41 25.38
N LYS A 216 -10.41 -26.49 26.62
CA LYS A 216 -11.16 -26.92 27.80
C LYS A 216 -12.31 -26.00 28.19
N ASP A 217 -12.13 -24.68 28.04
CA ASP A 217 -13.19 -23.70 28.37
C ASP A 217 -14.26 -23.68 27.28
N GLN A 218 -13.90 -23.98 26.03
CA GLN A 218 -14.88 -24.17 24.95
C GLN A 218 -15.71 -25.44 25.12
N GLU A 219 -15.11 -26.55 25.55
CA GLU A 219 -15.87 -27.77 25.90
C GLU A 219 -16.82 -27.55 27.08
N ALA A 220 -16.39 -26.81 28.10
CA ALA A 220 -17.24 -26.48 29.24
C ALA A 220 -18.46 -25.61 28.87
N LEU A 221 -18.31 -24.67 27.91
CA LEU A 221 -19.39 -23.83 27.39
C LEU A 221 -20.39 -24.59 26.48
N GLN A 222 -19.95 -25.68 25.83
CA GLN A 222 -20.81 -26.51 24.99
C GLN A 222 -21.59 -27.58 25.80
N SER A 223 -21.26 -27.76 27.08
CA SER A 223 -21.89 -28.73 27.97
C SER A 223 -22.93 -28.11 28.93
N LEU A 224 -23.26 -26.81 28.79
CA LEU A 224 -24.34 -26.10 29.48
C LEU A 224 -25.56 -25.93 28.56
#